data_ce9bce8f84adcba05d1b82dc20d55678
#
_entry.id   ce9bce8f84adcba05d1b82dc20d55678
#
_cell.length_a   1.000
_cell.length_b   1.000
_cell.length_c   1.000
_cell.angle_alpha   90.00
_cell.angle_beta   90.00
_cell.angle_gamma   90.00
#
_symmetry.space_group_name_H-M   'P 1'
#
loop_
_entity.id
_entity.type
_entity.pdbx_description
1 polymer ?
#
loop_
_entity_poly.entity_id
_entity_poly.type
_entity_poly.pdbx_seq_one_letter_code
_entity_poly.pdbx_strand_id
1 'polypeptide(L)' 'MTNDLIVFFKNSQGERREIGKVSSENEAFKIIHQFLDDHKFKSYYTRSWLNPSNKLEKVYDVGSHTEFFICYNPNGWIEN' A
#
# COMPACT_ATOMS: atom_id res chain seq x y z
N MET A 1 -5.44 20.17 -6.07
CA MET A 1 -4.51 19.07 -6.30
C MET A 1 -5.26 17.78 -6.48
N THR A 2 -4.83 16.98 -7.43
CA THR A 2 -5.44 15.70 -7.69
C THR A 2 -4.85 14.64 -6.76
N ASN A 3 -5.68 13.65 -6.39
CA ASN A 3 -5.22 12.50 -5.63
C ASN A 3 -4.62 11.51 -6.61
N ASP A 4 -3.29 11.51 -6.68
CA ASP A 4 -2.58 10.74 -7.70
C ASP A 4 -2.25 9.32 -7.30
N LEU A 5 -2.32 9.00 -5.99
CA LEU A 5 -1.98 7.69 -5.47
C LEU A 5 -3.24 6.95 -5.07
N ILE A 6 -3.29 5.66 -5.43
CA ILE A 6 -4.42 4.80 -5.06
C ILE A 6 -3.88 3.68 -4.17
N VAL A 7 -4.46 3.52 -2.99
CA VAL A 7 -4.02 2.51 -2.03
C VAL A 7 -4.95 1.31 -2.09
N PHE A 8 -4.36 0.12 -2.20
CA PHE A 8 -5.08 -1.14 -2.24
C PHE A 8 -4.66 -2.04 -1.09
N PHE A 9 -5.60 -2.83 -0.62
CA PHE A 9 -5.33 -3.95 0.27
C PHE A 9 -5.38 -5.23 -0.56
N LYS A 10 -4.32 -6.03 -0.49
CA LYS A 10 -4.26 -7.31 -1.18
C LYS A 10 -4.36 -8.42 -0.14
N ASN A 11 -5.41 -9.24 -0.23
CA ASN A 11 -5.64 -10.29 0.74
C ASN A 11 -4.83 -11.56 0.39
N SER A 12 -4.99 -12.60 1.22
CA SER A 12 -4.23 -13.84 1.06
C SER A 12 -4.58 -14.61 -0.21
N GLN A 13 -5.72 -14.33 -0.81
CA GLN A 13 -6.11 -14.96 -2.07
C GLN A 13 -5.68 -14.16 -3.29
N GLY A 14 -4.98 -13.04 -3.09
CA GLY A 14 -4.51 -12.21 -4.18
C GLY A 14 -5.52 -11.20 -4.69
N GLU A 15 -6.66 -11.10 -4.04
CA GLU A 15 -7.68 -10.12 -4.40
C GLU A 15 -7.30 -8.73 -3.89
N ARG A 16 -7.56 -7.72 -4.69
CA ARG A 16 -7.23 -6.34 -4.34
C ARG A 16 -8.50 -5.56 -4.07
N ARG A 17 -8.46 -4.73 -3.04
CA ARG A 17 -9.55 -3.84 -2.68
C ARG A 17 -8.99 -2.43 -2.52
N GLU A 18 -9.57 -1.47 -3.23
CA GLU A 18 -9.19 -0.07 -3.05
C GLU A 18 -9.66 0.42 -1.69
N ILE A 19 -8.72 0.98 -0.91
CA ILE A 19 -9.04 1.47 0.44
C ILE A 19 -8.87 2.98 0.57
N GLY A 20 -8.32 3.65 -0.44
CA GLY A 20 -8.23 5.10 -0.41
C GLY A 20 -7.48 5.67 -1.58
N LYS A 21 -7.67 6.98 -1.79
CA LYS A 21 -6.93 7.77 -2.76
C LYS A 21 -6.28 8.92 -2.00
N VAL A 22 -4.99 9.12 -2.25
CA VAL A 22 -4.20 10.08 -1.48
C VAL A 22 -3.28 10.86 -2.42
N SER A 23 -2.70 11.95 -1.91
CA SER A 23 -1.82 12.78 -2.71
C SER A 23 -0.34 12.61 -2.33
N SER A 24 -0.04 11.82 -1.30
CA SER A 24 1.34 11.58 -0.88
C SER A 24 1.50 10.21 -0.22
N GLU A 25 2.75 9.75 -0.16
CA GLU A 25 3.05 8.49 0.50
C GLU A 25 2.76 8.56 2.01
N ASN A 26 2.97 9.71 2.63
CA ASN A 26 2.65 9.87 4.05
C ASN A 26 1.17 9.65 4.31
N GLU A 27 0.31 10.15 3.42
CA GLU A 27 -1.13 9.91 3.53
C GLU A 27 -1.47 8.44 3.28
N ALA A 28 -0.75 7.79 2.38
CA ALA A 28 -0.94 6.36 2.14
C ALA A 28 -0.63 5.56 3.41
N PHE A 29 0.46 5.89 4.11
CA PHE A 29 0.79 5.24 5.38
C PHE A 29 -0.29 5.45 6.43
N LYS A 30 -0.89 6.64 6.49
CA LYS A 30 -1.99 6.90 7.43
C LYS A 30 -3.16 5.98 7.17
N ILE A 31 -3.53 5.80 5.91
CA ILE A 31 -4.64 4.92 5.54
C ILE A 31 -4.30 3.46 5.88
N ILE A 32 -3.07 3.04 5.57
CA ILE A 32 -2.61 1.68 5.87
C ILE A 32 -2.66 1.42 7.37
N HIS A 33 -2.13 2.33 8.18
CA HIS A 33 -2.13 2.16 9.63
C HIS A 33 -3.55 2.17 10.21
N GLN A 34 -4.42 3.03 9.67
CA GLN A 34 -5.82 3.04 10.10
C GLN A 34 -6.50 1.71 9.78
N PHE A 35 -6.23 1.16 8.61
CA PHE A 35 -6.77 -0.14 8.22
C PHE A 35 -6.27 -1.23 9.17
N LEU A 36 -4.98 -1.20 9.51
CA LEU A 36 -4.40 -2.18 10.44
C LEU A 36 -5.03 -2.07 11.82
N ASP A 37 -5.23 -0.85 12.32
CA ASP A 37 -5.88 -0.64 13.60
C ASP A 37 -7.32 -1.12 13.59
N ASP A 38 -8.06 -0.83 12.52
CA ASP A 38 -9.46 -1.24 12.39
C ASP A 38 -9.61 -2.76 12.36
N HIS A 39 -8.62 -3.46 11.82
CA HIS A 39 -8.62 -4.91 11.71
C HIS A 39 -7.80 -5.58 12.80
N LYS A 40 -7.31 -4.80 13.76
CA LYS A 40 -6.58 -5.27 14.95
C LYS A 40 -5.33 -6.07 14.62
N PHE A 41 -4.63 -5.66 13.57
CA PHE A 41 -3.30 -6.19 13.31
C PHE A 41 -2.34 -5.75 14.41
N LYS A 42 -1.48 -6.65 14.85
CA LYS A 42 -0.54 -6.37 15.93
C LYS A 42 0.86 -6.00 15.46
N SER A 43 1.15 -6.26 14.20
CA SER A 43 2.48 -6.02 13.66
C SER A 43 2.43 -4.86 12.67
N TYR A 44 3.32 -3.91 12.87
CA TYR A 44 3.45 -2.76 11.97
C TYR A 44 4.84 -2.74 11.33
N TYR A 45 5.49 -3.89 11.29
CA TYR A 45 6.75 -4.00 10.57
C TYR A 45 6.51 -3.69 9.10
N THR A 46 7.17 -2.66 8.58
CA THR A 46 6.91 -2.21 7.22
C THR A 46 8.18 -2.26 6.39
N ARG A 47 8.13 -3.04 5.33
CA ARG A 47 9.10 -3.00 4.24
C ARG A 47 8.36 -2.62 2.98
N SER A 48 9.08 -2.07 2.02
CA SER A 48 8.46 -1.73 0.75
C SER A 48 9.43 -1.99 -0.40
N TRP A 49 8.85 -2.31 -1.55
CA TRP A 49 9.59 -2.49 -2.78
C TRP A 49 8.67 -2.20 -3.96
N LEU A 50 9.25 -1.93 -5.12
CA LEU A 50 8.44 -1.77 -6.32
C LEU A 50 8.06 -3.13 -6.87
N ASN A 51 6.81 -3.24 -7.33
CA ASN A 51 6.33 -4.48 -7.94
C ASN A 51 7.13 -4.77 -9.22
N PRO A 52 7.83 -5.90 -9.31
CA PRO A 52 8.63 -6.21 -10.52
C PRO A 52 7.82 -6.28 -11.80
N SER A 53 6.54 -6.63 -11.69
CA SER A 53 5.65 -6.73 -12.85
C SER A 53 5.03 -5.41 -13.24
N ASN A 54 4.99 -4.44 -12.32
CA ASN A 54 4.41 -3.13 -12.59
C ASN A 54 5.05 -2.10 -11.66
N LYS A 55 6.05 -1.39 -12.17
CA LYS A 55 6.82 -0.46 -11.36
C LYS A 55 6.07 0.80 -10.97
N LEU A 56 4.83 0.96 -11.40
CA LEU A 56 3.95 2.01 -10.90
C LEU A 56 3.34 1.64 -9.55
N GLU A 57 3.50 0.40 -9.11
CA GLU A 57 2.96 -0.09 -7.85
C GLU A 57 4.08 -0.33 -6.84
N LYS A 58 3.93 0.27 -5.67
CA LYS A 58 4.83 0.03 -4.54
C LYS A 58 4.11 -0.87 -3.55
N VAL A 59 4.76 -1.97 -3.18
CA VAL A 59 4.19 -2.98 -2.29
C VAL A 59 4.70 -2.74 -0.88
N TYR A 60 3.81 -2.83 0.11
CA TYR A 60 4.16 -2.67 1.52
C TYR A 60 3.87 -3.96 2.27
N ASP A 61 4.89 -4.46 2.96
CA ASP A 61 4.78 -5.64 3.83
C ASP A 61 4.69 -5.14 5.27
N VAL A 62 3.60 -5.48 5.93
CA VAL A 62 3.32 -5.02 7.30
C VAL A 62 3.49 -6.15 8.32
N GLY A 63 4.28 -7.15 7.98
CA GLY A 63 4.55 -8.26 8.88
C GLY A 63 3.63 -9.45 8.70
N SER A 64 2.70 -9.37 7.76
CA SER A 64 1.89 -10.52 7.35
C SER A 64 2.59 -11.21 6.18
N HIS A 65 2.57 -12.54 6.17
CA HIS A 65 3.19 -13.28 5.07
C HIS A 65 2.24 -13.48 3.89
N THR A 66 0.98 -13.12 4.06
CA THR A 66 -0.06 -13.41 3.06
C THR A 66 -0.80 -12.15 2.59
N GLU A 67 -0.71 -11.06 3.33
CA GLU A 67 -1.46 -9.85 3.06
C GLU A 67 -0.51 -8.67 2.89
N PHE A 68 -0.79 -7.85 1.89
CA PHE A 68 0.09 -6.74 1.54
C PHE A 68 -0.76 -5.52 1.21
N PHE A 69 -0.12 -4.35 1.24
CA PHE A 69 -0.74 -3.13 0.74
C PHE A 69 0.01 -2.70 -0.51
N ILE A 70 -0.70 -2.06 -1.42
CA ILE A 70 -0.13 -1.60 -2.68
C ILE A 70 -0.54 -0.15 -2.88
N CYS A 71 0.43 0.69 -3.21
CA CYS A 71 0.16 2.08 -3.56
C CYS A 71 0.51 2.29 -5.03
N TYR A 72 -0.49 2.55 -5.84
CA TYR A 72 -0.33 2.79 -7.26
C TYR A 72 -0.07 4.28 -7.50
N ASN A 73 1.00 4.58 -8.21
CA ASN A 73 1.34 5.96 -8.60
C ASN A 73 1.45 6.03 -10.11
N PRO A 74 0.46 6.62 -10.82
CA PRO A 74 0.50 6.68 -12.28
C PRO A 74 1.66 7.50 -12.84
N ASN A 75 2.27 8.34 -12.00
CA ASN A 75 3.44 9.13 -12.40
C ASN A 75 4.76 8.40 -12.15
N GLY A 76 4.70 7.19 -11.59
CA GLY A 76 5.87 6.40 -11.29
C GLY A 76 6.52 6.74 -9.95
N TRP A 77 7.25 5.79 -9.41
CA TRP A 77 7.99 5.95 -8.17
C TRP A 77 9.45 6.22 -8.46
N ILE A 78 10.05 7.06 -7.61
CA ILE A 78 11.48 7.35 -7.71
C ILE A 78 12.23 6.30 -6.90
N GLU A 79 13.16 5.59 -7.55
CA GLU A 79 14.04 4.65 -6.87
C GLU A 79 15.37 5.35 -6.59
N ASN A 80 15.80 5.27 -5.34
CA ASN A 80 17.10 5.77 -4.95
C ASN A 80 18.02 4.62 -4.60
#